data_78cf66d20dcdd8af725583c837929516
#
_entry.id   78cf66d20dcdd8af725583c837929516
#
_cell.length_a   1.000
_cell.length_b   1.000
_cell.length_c   1.000
_cell.angle_alpha   90.00
_cell.angle_beta   90.00
_cell.angle_gamma   90.00
#
_symmetry.space_group_name_H-M   'P 1'
#
loop_
_entity.id
_entity.type
_entity.pdbx_description
1 polymer ?
#
loop_
_entity_poly.entity_id
_entity_poly.type
_entity_poly.pdbx_seq_one_letter_code
_entity_poly.pdbx_strand_id
1 'polypeptide(L)'
;MHTSPHPRTHRHPILMGLLEALRIDLIAVPAAFVVATVFWIIGLGSQLPYSMIPEWAFALWGVAHGLSVSTIGFDFSLAPSLVTLGVWFFFAAGAKRLVAGITEEESVDADIMDAAGWKQVGIALATYVLAYAVPMVSLTLLLGEGSPTPLGFLRIGLLLLSASAAGFLWVRGVDDIPRLRDLDSEVWAAGAHLVKRPLWGSAFLAVLVIAAGIVLRWSELSESLQVYSSPLSAGVGLLVIQILFAPGILFAALSWIAGTGVSVGVGGSSSVFHTAAGPVPHVPVLQLLVGDYPAWTAAAPVLLVQLGVL
;
A
#
# COMPACT_ATOMS: atom_id res chain seq x y z
N MET A 1 22.33 30.52 -41.46
CA MET A 1 22.58 30.53 -40.00
C MET A 1 22.56 29.08 -39.53
N HIS A 2 23.73 28.44 -39.35
CA HIS A 2 23.83 27.10 -38.75
C HIS A 2 23.77 27.29 -37.23
N THR A 3 22.66 26.96 -36.63
CA THR A 3 22.59 26.80 -35.18
C THR A 3 23.31 25.50 -34.83
N SER A 4 24.50 25.63 -34.26
CA SER A 4 25.24 24.51 -33.68
C SER A 4 24.36 23.80 -32.61
N PRO A 5 24.16 22.49 -32.67
CA PRO A 5 23.44 21.77 -31.63
C PRO A 5 24.24 21.94 -30.34
N HIS A 6 23.60 22.50 -29.29
CA HIS A 6 24.18 22.51 -27.96
C HIS A 6 24.48 21.07 -27.55
N PRO A 7 25.68 20.77 -26.99
CA PRO A 7 25.99 19.43 -26.49
C PRO A 7 24.98 19.09 -25.39
N ARG A 8 24.11 18.10 -25.67
CA ARG A 8 23.20 17.54 -24.65
C ARG A 8 24.08 16.88 -23.58
N THR A 9 24.09 17.41 -22.38
CA THR A 9 24.79 16.81 -21.25
C THR A 9 24.03 15.53 -20.87
N HIS A 10 24.54 14.37 -21.32
CA HIS A 10 24.02 13.07 -20.90
C HIS A 10 24.14 12.96 -19.37
N ARG A 11 23.01 12.98 -18.68
CA ARG A 11 22.99 12.79 -17.23
C ARG A 11 23.26 11.33 -16.94
N HIS A 12 24.23 11.07 -16.07
CA HIS A 12 24.59 9.69 -15.69
C HIS A 12 23.38 8.99 -15.01
N PRO A 13 22.98 7.78 -15.45
CA PRO A 13 21.76 7.10 -14.96
C PRO A 13 21.77 6.88 -13.44
N ILE A 14 22.92 6.65 -12.82
CA ILE A 14 23.05 6.58 -11.37
C ILE A 14 22.67 7.90 -10.72
N LEU A 15 23.14 9.02 -11.24
CA LEU A 15 22.82 10.34 -10.68
C LEU A 15 21.32 10.64 -10.77
N MET A 16 20.68 10.27 -11.89
CA MET A 16 19.25 10.43 -12.06
C MET A 16 18.46 9.60 -11.02
N GLY A 17 18.84 8.33 -10.83
CA GLY A 17 18.24 7.46 -9.82
C GLY A 17 18.39 7.99 -8.38
N LEU A 18 19.59 8.47 -8.02
CA LEU A 18 19.87 9.07 -6.72
C LEU A 18 19.05 10.34 -6.48
N LEU A 19 18.97 11.24 -7.46
CA LEU A 19 18.22 12.49 -7.33
C LEU A 19 16.71 12.25 -7.19
N GLU A 20 16.18 11.26 -7.91
CA GLU A 20 14.77 10.93 -7.81
C GLU A 20 14.44 10.24 -6.46
N ALA A 21 15.33 9.37 -5.94
CA ALA A 21 15.20 8.80 -4.60
C ALA A 21 15.22 9.90 -3.54
N LEU A 22 16.22 10.79 -3.58
CA LEU A 22 16.34 11.92 -2.67
C LEU A 22 15.09 12.83 -2.69
N ARG A 23 14.52 13.05 -3.86
CA ARG A 23 13.28 13.84 -4.01
C ARG A 23 12.12 13.21 -3.24
N ILE A 24 11.99 11.87 -3.27
CA ILE A 24 10.95 11.18 -2.55
C ILE A 24 11.21 11.21 -1.04
N ASP A 25 12.45 10.96 -0.62
CA ASP A 25 12.84 11.01 0.79
C ASP A 25 12.58 12.39 1.40
N LEU A 26 12.88 13.47 0.67
CA LEU A 26 12.62 14.85 1.08
C LEU A 26 11.12 15.17 1.28
N ILE A 27 10.23 14.36 0.76
CA ILE A 27 8.78 14.49 0.98
C ILE A 27 8.32 13.48 2.03
N ALA A 28 8.73 12.22 1.91
CA ALA A 28 8.26 11.13 2.76
C ALA A 28 8.71 11.29 4.23
N VAL A 29 9.96 11.65 4.46
CA VAL A 29 10.51 11.81 5.82
C VAL A 29 9.82 12.96 6.56
N PRO A 30 9.75 14.21 6.05
CA PRO A 30 9.00 15.26 6.72
C PRO A 30 7.51 14.92 6.92
N ALA A 31 6.88 14.25 5.95
CA ALA A 31 5.49 13.81 6.09
C ALA A 31 5.32 12.84 7.27
N ALA A 32 6.22 11.87 7.42
CA ALA A 32 6.22 10.94 8.55
C ALA A 32 6.39 11.68 9.90
N PHE A 33 7.30 12.66 9.95
CA PHE A 33 7.48 13.51 11.13
C PHE A 33 6.25 14.35 11.46
N VAL A 34 5.59 14.93 10.48
CA VAL A 34 4.33 15.67 10.69
C VAL A 34 3.27 14.76 11.25
N VAL A 35 3.08 13.56 10.69
CA VAL A 35 2.10 12.58 11.16
C VAL A 35 2.42 12.14 12.58
N ALA A 36 3.68 11.79 12.87
CA ALA A 36 4.13 11.41 14.21
C ALA A 36 3.89 12.53 15.24
N THR A 37 4.18 13.79 14.85
CA THR A 37 3.94 14.97 15.71
C THR A 37 2.45 15.17 16.00
N VAL A 38 1.59 15.01 14.97
CA VAL A 38 0.14 15.10 15.13
C VAL A 38 -0.36 14.02 16.09
N PHE A 39 0.09 12.77 15.92
CA PHE A 39 -0.25 11.68 16.85
C PHE A 39 0.24 11.96 18.28
N TRP A 40 1.44 12.52 18.43
CA TRP A 40 1.96 12.90 19.73
C TRP A 40 1.09 13.99 20.39
N ILE A 41 0.72 15.05 19.68
CA ILE A 41 -0.10 16.14 20.19
C ILE A 41 -1.51 15.66 20.59
N ILE A 42 -2.17 14.87 19.73
CA ILE A 42 -3.58 14.46 19.93
C ILE A 42 -3.67 13.32 20.94
N GLY A 43 -2.70 12.38 20.92
CA GLY A 43 -2.78 11.16 21.72
C GLY A 43 -2.17 11.27 23.11
N LEU A 44 -0.86 11.37 23.20
CA LEU A 44 -0.10 11.16 24.43
C LEU A 44 0.86 12.31 24.75
N GLY A 45 0.77 13.43 24.07
CA GLY A 45 1.72 14.53 24.15
C GLY A 45 1.98 15.10 25.56
N SER A 46 1.02 14.96 26.49
CA SER A 46 1.20 15.34 27.90
C SER A 46 1.85 14.23 28.76
N GLN A 47 1.92 13.00 28.24
CA GLN A 47 2.36 11.81 29.00
C GLN A 47 3.69 11.26 28.52
N LEU A 48 4.09 11.55 27.28
CA LEU A 48 5.32 11.04 26.67
C LEU A 48 6.24 12.19 26.24
N PRO A 49 7.56 12.03 26.37
CA PRO A 49 8.51 13.04 25.95
C PRO A 49 8.47 13.22 24.43
N TYR A 50 8.64 14.46 23.95
CA TYR A 50 8.69 14.77 22.52
C TYR A 50 9.87 14.08 21.79
N SER A 51 10.86 13.59 22.52
CA SER A 51 11.98 12.80 21.98
C SER A 51 11.55 11.48 21.33
N MET A 52 10.31 11.03 21.55
CA MET A 52 9.74 9.85 20.86
C MET A 52 9.23 10.15 19.44
N ILE A 53 9.09 11.43 19.06
CA ILE A 53 8.61 11.78 17.71
C ILE A 53 9.49 11.21 16.59
N PRO A 54 10.83 11.28 16.64
CA PRO A 54 11.68 10.66 15.64
C PRO A 54 11.49 9.14 15.52
N GLU A 55 11.43 8.44 16.66
CA GLU A 55 11.17 6.99 16.70
C GLU A 55 9.85 6.66 15.99
N TRP A 56 8.78 7.35 16.36
CA TRP A 56 7.47 7.15 15.75
C TRP A 56 7.44 7.50 14.25
N ALA A 57 8.17 8.54 13.85
CA ALA A 57 8.25 8.92 12.44
C ALA A 57 8.89 7.82 11.59
N PHE A 58 10.01 7.25 12.05
CA PHE A 58 10.67 6.15 11.34
C PHE A 58 9.89 4.83 11.46
N ALA A 59 9.23 4.57 12.60
CA ALA A 59 8.32 3.44 12.74
C ALA A 59 7.16 3.52 11.75
N LEU A 60 6.47 4.66 11.66
CA LEU A 60 5.39 4.89 10.70
C LEU A 60 5.85 4.74 9.24
N TRP A 61 7.05 5.26 8.95
CA TRP A 61 7.63 5.13 7.61
C TRP A 61 7.88 3.66 7.26
N GLY A 62 8.46 2.88 8.17
CA GLY A 62 8.69 1.44 7.98
C GLY A 62 7.39 0.65 7.85
N VAL A 63 6.41 0.90 8.73
CA VAL A 63 5.10 0.22 8.70
C VAL A 63 4.36 0.50 7.40
N ALA A 64 4.43 1.74 6.88
CA ALA A 64 3.81 2.09 5.60
C ALA A 64 4.37 1.27 4.41
N HIS A 65 5.59 0.74 4.55
CA HIS A 65 6.25 -0.14 3.58
C HIS A 65 6.12 -1.63 3.91
N GLY A 66 5.45 -1.99 5.00
CA GLY A 66 5.21 -3.37 5.39
C GLY A 66 6.26 -3.98 6.31
N LEU A 67 7.18 -3.19 6.89
CA LEU A 67 8.03 -3.63 7.99
C LEU A 67 7.19 -3.79 9.26
N SER A 68 7.52 -4.79 10.06
CA SER A 68 7.00 -4.89 11.42
C SER A 68 7.81 -3.99 12.35
N VAL A 69 7.13 -3.30 13.26
CA VAL A 69 7.77 -2.45 14.28
C VAL A 69 7.18 -2.77 15.64
N SER A 70 8.02 -2.68 16.67
CA SER A 70 7.63 -2.87 18.07
C SER A 70 7.71 -1.52 18.76
N THR A 71 6.57 -0.94 19.13
CA THR A 71 6.56 0.36 19.85
C THR A 71 5.57 0.31 21.00
N ILE A 72 5.96 0.90 22.14
CA ILE A 72 5.15 0.96 23.38
C ILE A 72 4.64 -0.44 23.83
N GLY A 73 5.44 -1.50 23.59
CA GLY A 73 5.10 -2.87 23.98
C GLY A 73 4.09 -3.57 23.06
N PHE A 74 3.82 -3.02 21.88
CA PHE A 74 2.97 -3.63 20.87
C PHE A 74 3.75 -3.87 19.58
N ASP A 75 3.52 -5.04 18.97
CA ASP A 75 4.06 -5.38 17.66
C ASP A 75 3.06 -5.03 16.56
N PHE A 76 3.44 -4.08 15.72
CA PHE A 76 2.65 -3.71 14.54
C PHE A 76 3.25 -4.32 13.28
N SER A 77 2.45 -5.15 12.60
CA SER A 77 2.85 -5.75 11.30
C SER A 77 1.88 -5.43 10.17
N LEU A 78 0.77 -4.73 10.48
CA LEU A 78 -0.26 -4.38 9.51
C LEU A 78 -0.01 -2.99 8.95
N ALA A 79 0.39 -2.91 7.68
CA ALA A 79 0.57 -1.65 6.99
C ALA A 79 -0.78 -0.93 6.76
N PRO A 80 -0.87 0.39 6.99
CA PRO A 80 -2.05 1.18 6.63
C PRO A 80 -2.17 1.23 5.11
N SER A 81 -2.99 0.33 4.56
CA SER A 81 -3.02 -0.03 3.13
C SER A 81 -3.28 1.15 2.19
N LEU A 82 -4.04 2.17 2.61
CA LEU A 82 -4.24 3.39 1.83
C LEU A 82 -2.93 4.21 1.74
N VAL A 83 -2.17 4.30 2.85
CA VAL A 83 -0.87 4.98 2.86
C VAL A 83 0.12 4.20 2.00
N THR A 84 0.15 2.87 2.12
CA THR A 84 0.98 1.99 1.30
C THR A 84 0.68 2.15 -0.20
N LEU A 85 -0.59 2.24 -0.59
CA LEU A 85 -0.98 2.56 -1.96
C LEU A 85 -0.52 3.96 -2.38
N GLY A 86 -0.65 4.96 -1.50
CA GLY A 86 -0.12 6.31 -1.75
C GLY A 86 1.38 6.30 -2.01
N VAL A 87 2.15 5.59 -1.19
CA VAL A 87 3.59 5.37 -1.38
C VAL A 87 3.86 4.69 -2.72
N TRP A 88 3.11 3.64 -3.04
CA TRP A 88 3.25 2.92 -4.31
C TRP A 88 3.04 3.83 -5.51
N PHE A 89 1.95 4.62 -5.55
CA PHE A 89 1.68 5.57 -6.63
C PHE A 89 2.75 6.66 -6.72
N PHE A 90 3.20 7.16 -5.59
CA PHE A 90 4.23 8.21 -5.55
C PHE A 90 5.57 7.70 -6.06
N PHE A 91 5.93 6.47 -5.68
CA PHE A 91 7.14 5.79 -6.15
C PHE A 91 7.04 5.42 -7.65
N ALA A 92 5.89 4.94 -8.12
CA ALA A 92 5.63 4.67 -9.54
C ALA A 92 5.72 5.95 -10.38
N ALA A 93 5.21 7.08 -9.88
CA ALA A 93 5.35 8.37 -10.55
C ALA A 93 6.82 8.84 -10.63
N GLY A 94 7.64 8.53 -9.62
CA GLY A 94 9.08 8.75 -9.65
C GLY A 94 9.77 7.91 -10.72
N ALA A 95 9.48 6.61 -10.76
CA ALA A 95 9.99 5.71 -11.77
C ALA A 95 9.57 6.15 -13.19
N LYS A 96 8.31 6.58 -13.36
CA LYS A 96 7.82 7.15 -14.63
C LYS A 96 8.68 8.33 -15.08
N ARG A 97 8.93 9.32 -14.20
CA ARG A 97 9.75 10.50 -14.55
C ARG A 97 11.18 10.12 -14.93
N LEU A 98 11.74 9.15 -14.18
CA LEU A 98 13.10 8.65 -14.40
C LEU A 98 13.22 7.98 -15.78
N VAL A 99 12.30 7.09 -16.13
CA VAL A 99 12.27 6.40 -17.43
C VAL A 99 12.06 7.39 -18.56
N ALA A 100 11.09 8.30 -18.44
CA ALA A 100 10.82 9.33 -19.44
C ALA A 100 12.05 10.20 -19.71
N GLY A 101 12.75 10.67 -18.65
CA GLY A 101 13.95 11.47 -18.79
C GLY A 101 15.09 10.77 -19.53
N ILE A 102 15.26 9.45 -19.35
CA ILE A 102 16.29 8.68 -20.06
C ILE A 102 15.89 8.48 -21.53
N THR A 103 14.62 8.12 -21.78
CA THR A 103 14.17 7.82 -23.15
C THR A 103 14.05 9.05 -24.03
N GLU A 104 13.76 10.23 -23.48
CA GLU A 104 13.79 11.51 -24.22
C GLU A 104 15.21 11.92 -24.64
N GLU A 105 16.24 11.50 -23.89
CA GLU A 105 17.63 11.80 -24.24
C GLU A 105 18.18 10.88 -25.35
N GLU A 106 17.67 9.65 -25.49
CA GLU A 106 18.27 8.61 -26.31
C GLU A 106 17.86 8.61 -27.78
N SER A 107 16.66 9.01 -28.15
CA SER A 107 16.29 9.08 -29.56
C SER A 107 14.98 9.78 -29.87
N VAL A 108 15.01 10.47 -30.99
CA VAL A 108 13.84 11.08 -31.63
C VAL A 108 13.02 10.04 -32.43
N ASP A 109 13.56 8.85 -32.75
CA ASP A 109 12.97 7.92 -33.75
C ASP A 109 12.95 6.41 -33.38
N ALA A 110 13.33 6.00 -32.18
CA ALA A 110 13.32 4.57 -31.85
C ALA A 110 12.02 4.12 -31.17
N ASP A 111 11.15 3.46 -31.91
CA ASP A 111 9.93 2.81 -31.39
C ASP A 111 10.25 1.70 -30.37
N ILE A 112 11.48 1.20 -30.36
CA ILE A 112 11.93 0.08 -29.51
C ILE A 112 13.25 0.47 -28.84
N MET A 113 13.30 0.25 -27.52
CA MET A 113 14.52 0.46 -26.73
C MET A 113 15.60 -0.55 -27.11
N ASP A 114 16.78 -0.05 -27.44
CA ASP A 114 17.95 -0.90 -27.71
C ASP A 114 18.58 -1.47 -26.41
N ALA A 115 19.61 -2.30 -26.55
CA ALA A 115 20.28 -2.91 -25.40
C ALA A 115 20.98 -1.89 -24.48
N ALA A 116 21.41 -0.76 -25.03
CA ALA A 116 22.05 0.31 -24.28
C ALA A 116 21.01 1.05 -23.40
N GLY A 117 19.87 1.39 -23.98
CA GLY A 117 18.76 2.01 -23.27
C GLY A 117 18.21 1.11 -22.15
N TRP A 118 18.00 -0.18 -22.40
CA TRP A 118 17.64 -1.14 -21.36
C TRP A 118 18.63 -1.15 -20.20
N LYS A 119 19.93 -1.11 -20.49
CA LYS A 119 20.98 -1.05 -19.47
C LYS A 119 20.92 0.24 -18.67
N GLN A 120 20.73 1.40 -19.32
CA GLN A 120 20.66 2.70 -18.65
C GLN A 120 19.42 2.80 -17.75
N VAL A 121 18.24 2.44 -18.24
CA VAL A 121 17.01 2.41 -17.47
C VAL A 121 17.12 1.43 -16.30
N GLY A 122 17.69 0.23 -16.54
CA GLY A 122 17.92 -0.76 -15.49
C GLY A 122 18.82 -0.25 -14.37
N ILE A 123 19.94 0.39 -14.71
CA ILE A 123 20.86 1.00 -13.74
C ILE A 123 20.16 2.12 -12.95
N ALA A 124 19.44 2.99 -13.64
CA ALA A 124 18.76 4.11 -13.00
C ALA A 124 17.65 3.63 -12.03
N LEU A 125 16.81 2.68 -12.45
CA LEU A 125 15.77 2.11 -11.59
C LEU A 125 16.36 1.33 -10.41
N ALA A 126 17.41 0.53 -10.63
CA ALA A 126 18.09 -0.18 -9.55
C ALA A 126 18.69 0.79 -8.53
N THR A 127 19.34 1.86 -8.99
CA THR A 127 19.88 2.90 -8.13
C THR A 127 18.76 3.62 -7.37
N TYR A 128 17.66 3.94 -8.02
CA TYR A 128 16.49 4.57 -7.44
C TYR A 128 15.89 3.72 -6.30
N VAL A 129 15.65 2.43 -6.56
CA VAL A 129 15.14 1.49 -5.56
C VAL A 129 16.09 1.34 -4.38
N LEU A 130 17.38 1.15 -4.62
CA LEU A 130 18.38 0.96 -3.57
C LEU A 130 18.62 2.24 -2.75
N ALA A 131 18.74 3.38 -3.42
CA ALA A 131 18.96 4.66 -2.75
C ALA A 131 17.79 5.08 -1.86
N TYR A 132 16.58 4.64 -2.18
CA TYR A 132 15.40 4.82 -1.34
C TYR A 132 15.29 3.74 -0.24
N ALA A 133 15.40 2.45 -0.61
CA ALA A 133 15.15 1.34 0.30
C ALA A 133 16.21 1.23 1.41
N VAL A 134 17.48 1.46 1.09
CA VAL A 134 18.55 1.28 2.07
C VAL A 134 18.45 2.27 3.24
N PRO A 135 18.32 3.59 3.04
CA PRO A 135 18.10 4.53 4.14
C PRO A 135 16.80 4.23 4.90
N MET A 136 15.70 3.98 4.20
CA MET A 136 14.40 3.69 4.80
C MET A 136 14.47 2.49 5.75
N VAL A 137 14.99 1.36 5.27
CA VAL A 137 15.13 0.16 6.10
C VAL A 137 16.08 0.41 7.26
N SER A 138 17.27 1.00 7.00
CA SER A 138 18.27 1.24 8.02
C SER A 138 17.76 2.16 9.13
N LEU A 139 17.12 3.27 8.78
CA LEU A 139 16.58 4.22 9.76
C LEU A 139 15.41 3.62 10.54
N THR A 140 14.54 2.83 9.90
CA THR A 140 13.45 2.13 10.61
C THR A 140 14.01 1.11 11.60
N LEU A 141 15.03 0.34 11.23
CA LEU A 141 15.61 -0.68 12.11
C LEU A 141 16.41 -0.07 13.26
N LEU A 142 17.06 1.06 13.02
CA LEU A 142 17.95 1.70 14.01
C LEU A 142 17.22 2.66 14.95
N LEU A 143 16.22 3.37 14.43
CA LEU A 143 15.57 4.48 15.14
C LEU A 143 14.07 4.26 15.35
N GLY A 144 13.41 3.43 14.53
CA GLY A 144 11.98 3.17 14.57
C GLY A 144 11.60 1.83 15.21
N GLU A 145 12.51 1.18 15.93
CA GLU A 145 12.29 -0.15 16.53
C GLU A 145 11.75 -1.21 15.55
N GLY A 146 12.19 -1.14 14.31
CA GLY A 146 11.81 -2.08 13.26
C GLY A 146 12.35 -3.49 13.51
N SER A 147 11.55 -4.49 13.18
CA SER A 147 11.94 -5.90 13.26
C SER A 147 12.31 -6.43 11.86
N PRO A 148 13.55 -6.94 11.67
CA PRO A 148 14.01 -7.44 10.37
C PRO A 148 13.41 -8.83 10.08
N THR A 149 12.19 -8.87 9.54
CA THR A 149 11.55 -10.13 9.17
C THR A 149 11.70 -10.40 7.66
N PRO A 150 11.90 -11.67 7.23
CA PRO A 150 11.96 -12.01 5.81
C PRO A 150 10.72 -11.56 5.04
N LEU A 151 9.55 -11.66 5.67
CA LEU A 151 8.28 -11.21 5.10
C LEU A 151 8.22 -9.69 4.93
N GLY A 152 8.77 -8.91 5.86
CA GLY A 152 8.88 -7.45 5.76
C GLY A 152 9.74 -7.04 4.56
N PHE A 153 10.92 -7.65 4.39
CA PHE A 153 11.78 -7.40 3.22
C PHE A 153 11.10 -7.80 1.90
N LEU A 154 10.38 -8.93 1.89
CA LEU A 154 9.61 -9.34 0.71
C LEU A 154 8.54 -8.30 0.35
N ARG A 155 7.80 -7.78 1.34
CA ARG A 155 6.76 -6.76 1.13
C ARG A 155 7.35 -5.47 0.55
N ILE A 156 8.47 -4.98 1.10
CA ILE A 156 9.18 -3.81 0.58
C ILE A 156 9.64 -4.07 -0.87
N GLY A 157 10.26 -5.22 -1.13
CA GLY A 157 10.72 -5.60 -2.47
C GLY A 157 9.56 -5.61 -3.48
N LEU A 158 8.44 -6.25 -3.14
CA LEU A 158 7.25 -6.28 -3.99
C LEU A 158 6.65 -4.89 -4.22
N LEU A 159 6.59 -4.07 -3.17
CA LEU A 159 6.08 -2.70 -3.26
C LEU A 159 6.91 -1.87 -4.25
N LEU A 160 8.22 -1.79 -4.03
CA LEU A 160 9.11 -0.92 -4.80
C LEU A 160 9.34 -1.43 -6.22
N LEU A 161 9.51 -2.76 -6.41
CA LEU A 161 9.70 -3.34 -7.73
C LEU A 161 8.42 -3.26 -8.58
N SER A 162 7.24 -3.55 -8.01
CA SER A 162 5.98 -3.41 -8.75
C SER A 162 5.66 -1.95 -9.10
N ALA A 163 5.95 -1.00 -8.20
CA ALA A 163 5.82 0.42 -8.48
C ALA A 163 6.79 0.89 -9.59
N SER A 164 8.04 0.42 -9.56
CA SER A 164 9.02 0.71 -10.62
C SER A 164 8.60 0.13 -11.96
N ALA A 165 8.12 -1.11 -11.98
CA ALA A 165 7.58 -1.76 -13.17
C ALA A 165 6.36 -1.00 -13.73
N ALA A 166 5.44 -0.58 -12.87
CA ALA A 166 4.28 0.23 -13.27
C ALA A 166 4.71 1.59 -13.86
N GLY A 167 5.69 2.27 -13.26
CA GLY A 167 6.25 3.51 -13.79
C GLY A 167 6.90 3.33 -15.15
N PHE A 168 7.65 2.23 -15.36
CA PHE A 168 8.22 1.86 -16.64
C PHE A 168 7.13 1.60 -17.69
N LEU A 169 6.15 0.74 -17.39
CA LEU A 169 5.06 0.40 -18.28
C LEU A 169 4.20 1.62 -18.64
N TRP A 170 4.12 2.60 -17.78
CA TRP A 170 3.36 3.84 -18.04
C TRP A 170 4.00 4.72 -19.12
N VAL A 171 5.32 4.64 -19.30
CA VAL A 171 6.06 5.40 -20.32
C VAL A 171 6.21 4.61 -21.61
N ARG A 172 6.61 3.35 -21.49
CA ARG A 172 7.03 2.53 -22.63
C ARG A 172 5.96 1.52 -23.10
N GLY A 173 4.96 1.28 -22.26
CA GLY A 173 3.97 0.23 -22.56
C GLY A 173 4.54 -1.18 -22.45
N VAL A 174 3.80 -2.14 -22.99
CA VAL A 174 4.18 -3.56 -23.01
C VAL A 174 4.99 -3.92 -24.24
N ASP A 175 4.97 -3.07 -25.28
CA ASP A 175 5.57 -3.35 -26.59
C ASP A 175 7.09 -3.40 -26.56
N ASP A 176 7.72 -2.73 -25.58
CA ASP A 176 9.15 -2.79 -25.35
C ASP A 176 9.61 -4.07 -24.65
N ILE A 177 8.69 -4.86 -24.09
CA ILE A 177 9.02 -6.13 -23.43
C ILE A 177 9.06 -7.24 -24.49
N PRO A 178 10.23 -7.81 -24.84
CA PRO A 178 10.35 -8.72 -25.98
C PRO A 178 9.41 -9.93 -25.95
N ARG A 179 9.06 -10.40 -24.73
CA ARG A 179 8.17 -11.55 -24.54
C ARG A 179 6.68 -11.19 -24.64
N LEU A 180 6.32 -9.92 -24.49
CA LEU A 180 4.93 -9.44 -24.47
C LEU A 180 4.57 -8.74 -25.77
N ARG A 181 5.55 -8.36 -26.57
CA ARG A 181 5.40 -7.65 -27.85
C ARG A 181 4.57 -8.41 -28.87
N ASP A 182 4.72 -9.75 -28.89
CA ASP A 182 4.01 -10.60 -29.85
C ASP A 182 2.53 -10.88 -29.42
N LEU A 183 2.14 -10.38 -28.22
CA LEU A 183 0.75 -10.48 -27.76
C LEU A 183 -0.08 -9.37 -28.44
N ASP A 184 -1.08 -9.80 -29.19
CA ASP A 184 -2.01 -8.90 -29.88
C ASP A 184 -2.63 -7.88 -28.90
N SER A 185 -2.68 -6.62 -29.34
CA SER A 185 -3.29 -5.52 -28.57
C SER A 185 -4.76 -5.80 -28.24
N GLU A 186 -5.47 -6.56 -29.08
CA GLU A 186 -6.85 -6.98 -28.85
C GLU A 186 -6.96 -7.94 -27.65
N VAL A 187 -5.96 -8.84 -27.47
CA VAL A 187 -5.91 -9.75 -26.31
C VAL A 187 -5.73 -8.98 -25.02
N TRP A 188 -4.88 -7.95 -25.01
CA TRP A 188 -4.70 -7.08 -23.85
C TRP A 188 -5.95 -6.27 -23.52
N ALA A 189 -6.61 -5.70 -24.53
CA ALA A 189 -7.86 -4.97 -24.36
C ALA A 189 -8.97 -5.88 -23.83
N ALA A 190 -9.12 -7.08 -24.41
CA ALA A 190 -10.08 -8.09 -23.94
C ALA A 190 -9.79 -8.53 -22.50
N GLY A 191 -8.50 -8.80 -22.16
CA GLY A 191 -8.07 -9.15 -20.80
C GLY A 191 -8.39 -8.06 -19.80
N ALA A 192 -8.11 -6.79 -20.13
CA ALA A 192 -8.42 -5.65 -19.28
C ALA A 192 -9.93 -5.50 -19.03
N HIS A 193 -10.75 -5.72 -20.06
CA HIS A 193 -12.22 -5.72 -19.91
C HIS A 193 -12.72 -6.86 -19.03
N LEU A 194 -12.17 -8.07 -19.19
CA LEU A 194 -12.52 -9.24 -18.37
C LEU A 194 -12.16 -9.05 -16.88
N VAL A 195 -11.05 -8.37 -16.57
CA VAL A 195 -10.64 -8.15 -15.19
C VAL A 195 -11.36 -6.96 -14.54
N LYS A 196 -11.66 -5.92 -15.31
CA LYS A 196 -12.24 -4.67 -14.79
C LYS A 196 -13.61 -4.88 -14.12
N ARG A 197 -14.49 -5.65 -14.73
CA ARG A 197 -15.86 -5.90 -14.21
C ARG A 197 -15.85 -6.65 -12.88
N PRO A 198 -15.22 -7.85 -12.76
CA PRO A 198 -15.16 -8.56 -11.48
C PRO A 198 -14.39 -7.76 -10.41
N LEU A 199 -13.38 -6.97 -10.77
CA LEU A 199 -12.65 -6.13 -9.81
C LEU A 199 -13.58 -5.08 -9.18
N TRP A 200 -14.30 -4.30 -9.99
CA TRP A 200 -15.24 -3.30 -9.47
C TRP A 200 -16.45 -3.94 -8.78
N GLY A 201 -16.96 -5.06 -9.33
CA GLY A 201 -18.03 -5.83 -8.71
C GLY A 201 -17.63 -6.36 -7.32
N SER A 202 -16.42 -6.89 -7.19
CA SER A 202 -15.89 -7.36 -5.90
C SER A 202 -15.72 -6.22 -4.91
N ALA A 203 -15.16 -5.07 -5.34
CA ALA A 203 -15.04 -3.89 -4.49
C ALA A 203 -16.40 -3.40 -4.01
N PHE A 204 -17.39 -3.33 -4.91
CA PHE A 204 -18.75 -2.95 -4.55
C PHE A 204 -19.40 -3.93 -3.59
N LEU A 205 -19.24 -5.25 -3.83
CA LEU A 205 -19.74 -6.29 -2.93
C LEU A 205 -19.10 -6.18 -1.53
N ALA A 206 -17.79 -5.94 -1.45
CA ALA A 206 -17.11 -5.73 -0.17
C ALA A 206 -17.70 -4.55 0.62
N VAL A 207 -17.96 -3.42 -0.06
CA VAL A 207 -18.62 -2.26 0.55
C VAL A 207 -20.01 -2.60 1.04
N LEU A 208 -20.82 -3.32 0.26
CA LEU A 208 -22.16 -3.74 0.65
C LEU A 208 -22.14 -4.65 1.89
N VAL A 209 -21.20 -5.59 1.94
CA VAL A 209 -21.07 -6.51 3.09
C VAL A 209 -20.65 -5.76 4.36
N ILE A 210 -19.72 -4.83 4.26
CA ILE A 210 -19.34 -3.98 5.39
C ILE A 210 -20.54 -3.14 5.85
N ALA A 211 -21.27 -2.52 4.92
CA ALA A 211 -22.47 -1.75 5.24
C ALA A 211 -23.56 -2.61 5.91
N ALA A 212 -23.80 -3.81 5.38
CA ALA A 212 -24.73 -4.77 6.00
C ALA A 212 -24.27 -5.17 7.40
N GLY A 213 -22.99 -5.47 7.59
CA GLY A 213 -22.41 -5.77 8.90
C GLY A 213 -22.60 -4.64 9.89
N ILE A 214 -22.38 -3.38 9.49
CA ILE A 214 -22.62 -2.20 10.33
C ILE A 214 -24.08 -2.14 10.76
N VAL A 215 -25.02 -2.35 9.84
CA VAL A 215 -26.47 -2.31 10.16
C VAL A 215 -26.87 -3.45 11.09
N LEU A 216 -26.42 -4.67 10.79
CA LEU A 216 -26.75 -5.86 11.59
C LEU A 216 -26.17 -5.82 13.00
N ARG A 217 -25.05 -5.13 13.20
CA ARG A 217 -24.32 -5.10 14.46
C ARG A 217 -24.17 -3.70 15.04
N TRP A 218 -25.13 -2.85 14.75
CA TRP A 218 -25.09 -1.45 15.22
C TRP A 218 -25.02 -1.33 16.75
N SER A 219 -25.73 -2.18 17.49
CA SER A 219 -25.70 -2.17 18.96
C SER A 219 -24.30 -2.43 19.50
N GLU A 220 -23.65 -3.50 19.04
CA GLU A 220 -22.31 -3.89 19.52
C GLU A 220 -21.25 -2.85 19.11
N LEU A 221 -21.39 -2.26 17.91
CA LEU A 221 -20.52 -1.19 17.46
C LEU A 221 -20.66 0.06 18.34
N SER A 222 -21.89 0.44 18.66
CA SER A 222 -22.17 1.60 19.53
C SER A 222 -21.67 1.37 20.96
N GLU A 223 -21.85 0.18 21.50
CA GLU A 223 -21.35 -0.23 22.82
C GLU A 223 -19.82 -0.22 22.87
N SER A 224 -19.15 -0.68 21.81
CA SER A 224 -17.68 -0.68 21.74
C SER A 224 -17.07 0.72 21.85
N LEU A 225 -17.81 1.76 21.42
CA LEU A 225 -17.36 3.15 21.55
C LEU A 225 -17.59 3.71 22.96
N GLN A 226 -18.50 3.15 23.76
CA GLN A 226 -18.78 3.62 25.13
C GLN A 226 -17.66 3.29 26.12
N VAL A 227 -16.74 2.37 25.75
CA VAL A 227 -15.54 2.08 26.54
C VAL A 227 -14.62 3.30 26.63
N TYR A 228 -14.69 4.21 25.69
CA TYR A 228 -13.85 5.41 25.65
C TYR A 228 -14.48 6.54 26.48
N SER A 229 -13.66 7.30 27.17
CA SER A 229 -14.09 8.45 27.99
C SER A 229 -14.85 9.54 27.21
N SER A 230 -14.58 9.65 25.91
CA SER A 230 -15.26 10.53 24.96
C SER A 230 -15.64 9.76 23.69
N PRO A 231 -16.79 9.07 23.66
CA PRO A 231 -17.19 8.19 22.56
C PRO A 231 -17.21 8.85 21.18
N LEU A 232 -17.65 10.12 21.11
CA LEU A 232 -17.74 10.84 19.84
C LEU A 232 -16.35 11.15 19.26
N SER A 233 -15.43 11.68 20.05
CA SER A 233 -14.07 11.97 19.58
C SER A 233 -13.29 10.70 19.29
N ALA A 234 -13.45 9.65 20.09
CA ALA A 234 -12.89 8.33 19.82
C ALA A 234 -13.42 7.75 18.50
N GLY A 235 -14.74 7.84 18.27
CA GLY A 235 -15.37 7.39 17.03
C GLY A 235 -14.82 8.11 15.81
N VAL A 236 -14.62 9.43 15.86
CA VAL A 236 -14.00 10.19 14.76
C VAL A 236 -12.55 9.77 14.54
N GLY A 237 -11.74 9.63 15.60
CA GLY A 237 -10.35 9.19 15.50
C GLY A 237 -10.23 7.78 14.92
N LEU A 238 -11.05 6.85 15.39
CA LEU A 238 -11.10 5.48 14.89
C LEU A 238 -11.57 5.43 13.43
N LEU A 239 -12.52 6.27 13.03
CA LEU A 239 -12.95 6.37 11.64
C LEU A 239 -11.79 6.79 10.71
N VAL A 240 -11.02 7.80 11.11
CA VAL A 240 -9.83 8.23 10.36
C VAL A 240 -8.83 7.06 10.22
N ILE A 241 -8.53 6.35 11.31
CA ILE A 241 -7.67 5.17 11.27
C ILE A 241 -8.24 4.11 10.32
N GLN A 242 -9.53 3.79 10.40
CA GLN A 242 -10.16 2.80 9.52
C GLN A 242 -10.09 3.19 8.04
N ILE A 243 -10.22 4.48 7.71
CA ILE A 243 -10.02 4.98 6.34
C ILE A 243 -8.60 4.70 5.85
N LEU A 244 -7.58 4.86 6.68
CA LEU A 244 -6.19 4.54 6.31
C LEU A 244 -5.99 3.06 6.00
N PHE A 245 -6.81 2.18 6.56
CA PHE A 245 -6.81 0.74 6.30
C PHE A 245 -7.90 0.30 5.30
N ALA A 246 -8.67 1.22 4.71
CA ALA A 246 -9.84 0.87 3.89
C ALA A 246 -9.58 -0.16 2.78
N PRO A 247 -8.52 -0.08 1.95
CA PRO A 247 -8.24 -1.13 0.97
C PRO A 247 -8.06 -2.52 1.61
N GLY A 248 -7.33 -2.60 2.72
CA GLY A 248 -7.14 -3.85 3.46
C GLY A 248 -8.44 -4.39 4.06
N ILE A 249 -9.31 -3.49 4.54
CA ILE A 249 -10.64 -3.84 5.08
C ILE A 249 -11.53 -4.41 3.95
N LEU A 250 -11.48 -3.84 2.74
CA LEU A 250 -12.21 -4.38 1.58
C LEU A 250 -11.72 -5.80 1.24
N PHE A 251 -10.41 -6.03 1.21
CA PHE A 251 -9.85 -7.36 1.00
C PHE A 251 -10.21 -8.33 2.12
N ALA A 252 -10.21 -7.88 3.38
CA ALA A 252 -10.66 -8.68 4.51
C ALA A 252 -12.13 -9.09 4.38
N ALA A 253 -13.01 -8.16 3.96
CA ALA A 253 -14.41 -8.46 3.70
C ALA A 253 -14.59 -9.49 2.58
N LEU A 254 -13.83 -9.38 1.48
CA LEU A 254 -13.84 -10.37 0.40
C LEU A 254 -13.34 -11.74 0.86
N SER A 255 -12.26 -11.79 1.64
CA SER A 255 -11.74 -13.02 2.23
C SER A 255 -12.76 -13.68 3.18
N TRP A 256 -13.46 -12.86 3.95
CA TRP A 256 -14.53 -13.32 4.83
C TRP A 256 -15.68 -13.96 4.02
N ILE A 257 -16.18 -13.27 2.98
CA ILE A 257 -17.24 -13.78 2.11
C ILE A 257 -16.80 -15.04 1.36
N ALA A 258 -15.54 -15.10 0.90
CA ALA A 258 -15.00 -16.27 0.20
C ALA A 258 -14.89 -17.52 1.10
N GLY A 259 -15.05 -17.35 2.42
CA GLY A 259 -14.92 -18.44 3.39
C GLY A 259 -13.48 -18.76 3.78
N THR A 260 -12.47 -18.11 3.17
CA THR A 260 -11.07 -18.26 3.56
C THR A 260 -10.79 -17.62 4.93
N GLY A 261 -11.60 -16.62 5.29
CA GLY A 261 -11.58 -15.99 6.60
C GLY A 261 -10.48 -14.94 6.77
N VAL A 262 -10.49 -14.32 7.95
CA VAL A 262 -9.54 -13.31 8.39
C VAL A 262 -9.07 -13.66 9.78
N SER A 263 -7.76 -13.62 10.01
CA SER A 263 -7.19 -13.75 11.36
C SER A 263 -7.06 -12.38 12.01
N VAL A 264 -7.53 -12.25 13.24
CA VAL A 264 -7.48 -11.00 14.01
C VAL A 264 -6.84 -11.27 15.36
N GLY A 265 -5.67 -10.70 15.60
CA GLY A 265 -4.92 -10.92 16.83
C GLY A 265 -4.44 -12.35 17.00
N VAL A 266 -4.12 -12.73 18.25
CA VAL A 266 -3.66 -14.07 18.58
C VAL A 266 -4.87 -14.97 18.86
N GLY A 267 -5.06 -15.99 18.00
CA GLY A 267 -6.11 -16.99 18.18
C GLY A 267 -7.52 -16.57 17.74
N GLY A 268 -7.70 -15.33 17.22
CA GLY A 268 -8.96 -14.89 16.61
C GLY A 268 -9.00 -15.21 15.11
N SER A 269 -10.07 -15.83 14.63
CA SER A 269 -10.33 -16.00 13.19
C SER A 269 -11.83 -15.93 12.92
N SER A 270 -12.19 -15.36 11.77
CA SER A 270 -13.59 -15.23 11.37
C SER A 270 -13.76 -15.45 9.88
N SER A 271 -14.80 -16.18 9.53
CA SER A 271 -15.28 -16.36 8.16
C SER A 271 -16.80 -16.51 8.16
N VAL A 272 -17.43 -16.56 7.00
CA VAL A 272 -18.87 -16.86 6.89
C VAL A 272 -19.26 -18.24 7.47
N PHE A 273 -18.32 -19.14 7.66
CA PHE A 273 -18.57 -20.51 8.14
C PHE A 273 -18.15 -20.74 9.59
N HIS A 274 -17.25 -19.93 10.11
CA HIS A 274 -16.65 -20.15 11.42
C HIS A 274 -16.16 -18.85 12.02
N THR A 275 -16.43 -18.69 13.33
CA THR A 275 -15.86 -17.60 14.12
C THR A 275 -15.23 -18.18 15.38
N ALA A 276 -13.93 -17.97 15.55
CA ALA A 276 -13.21 -18.23 16.79
C ALA A 276 -12.97 -16.91 17.51
N ALA A 277 -13.53 -16.77 18.69
CA ALA A 277 -13.35 -15.57 19.50
C ALA A 277 -11.91 -15.52 20.05
N GLY A 278 -11.20 -14.44 19.75
CA GLY A 278 -9.94 -14.06 20.39
C GLY A 278 -10.10 -12.70 21.07
N PRO A 279 -9.15 -12.25 21.89
CA PRO A 279 -9.16 -10.89 22.41
C PRO A 279 -8.99 -9.90 21.26
N VAL A 280 -10.02 -9.11 21.01
CA VAL A 280 -10.06 -8.12 19.92
C VAL A 280 -10.13 -6.71 20.50
N PRO A 281 -9.27 -5.77 20.06
CA PRO A 281 -9.38 -4.38 20.45
C PRO A 281 -10.77 -3.80 20.15
N HIS A 282 -11.23 -2.84 20.96
CA HIS A 282 -12.50 -2.16 20.76
C HIS A 282 -12.45 -1.16 19.59
N VAL A 283 -12.12 -1.68 18.40
CA VAL A 283 -12.13 -0.94 17.14
C VAL A 283 -13.31 -1.42 16.31
N PRO A 284 -14.22 -0.53 15.88
CA PRO A 284 -15.48 -0.92 15.25
C PRO A 284 -15.35 -1.93 14.11
N VAL A 285 -14.42 -1.72 13.18
CA VAL A 285 -14.22 -2.65 12.05
C VAL A 285 -13.77 -4.04 12.50
N LEU A 286 -12.99 -4.14 13.58
CA LEU A 286 -12.57 -5.44 14.12
C LEU A 286 -13.74 -6.16 14.80
N GLN A 287 -14.67 -5.43 15.42
CA GLN A 287 -15.89 -6.00 15.97
C GLN A 287 -16.80 -6.57 14.88
N LEU A 288 -16.81 -5.98 13.68
CA LEU A 288 -17.51 -6.55 12.54
C LEU A 288 -16.92 -7.90 12.12
N LEU A 289 -15.60 -8.04 12.14
CA LEU A 289 -14.93 -9.26 11.68
C LEU A 289 -15.12 -10.45 12.64
N VAL A 290 -15.25 -10.21 13.95
CA VAL A 290 -15.24 -11.27 14.97
C VAL A 290 -16.65 -11.59 15.51
N GLY A 291 -17.68 -11.07 14.88
CA GLY A 291 -19.04 -11.23 15.35
C GLY A 291 -19.73 -12.53 14.93
N ASP A 292 -20.72 -12.94 15.71
CA ASP A 292 -21.64 -13.98 15.31
C ASP A 292 -22.64 -13.45 14.28
N TYR A 293 -22.67 -14.09 13.14
CA TYR A 293 -23.58 -13.75 12.05
C TYR A 293 -24.71 -14.78 11.91
N PRO A 294 -25.90 -14.38 11.45
CA PRO A 294 -26.98 -15.31 11.19
C PRO A 294 -26.58 -16.40 10.19
N ALA A 295 -27.11 -17.63 10.36
CA ALA A 295 -26.73 -18.79 9.55
C ALA A 295 -26.90 -18.58 8.04
N TRP A 296 -27.81 -17.71 7.60
CA TRP A 296 -28.01 -17.40 6.17
C TRP A 296 -26.78 -16.74 5.53
N THR A 297 -25.90 -16.11 6.29
CA THR A 297 -24.65 -15.50 5.76
C THR A 297 -23.73 -16.54 5.15
N ALA A 298 -23.84 -17.82 5.53
CA ALA A 298 -23.11 -18.91 4.92
C ALA A 298 -23.39 -19.08 3.41
N ALA A 299 -24.45 -18.45 2.88
CA ALA A 299 -24.73 -18.40 1.45
C ALA A 299 -23.97 -17.27 0.71
N ALA A 300 -23.27 -16.37 1.43
CA ALA A 300 -22.59 -15.22 0.85
C ALA A 300 -21.54 -15.58 -0.24
N PRO A 301 -20.80 -16.70 -0.21
CA PRO A 301 -19.90 -17.09 -1.29
C PRO A 301 -20.57 -17.20 -2.67
N VAL A 302 -21.88 -17.50 -2.72
CA VAL A 302 -22.64 -17.57 -3.98
C VAL A 302 -22.63 -16.22 -4.71
N LEU A 303 -22.57 -15.10 -3.98
CA LEU A 303 -22.49 -13.76 -4.57
C LEU A 303 -21.21 -13.56 -5.36
N LEU A 304 -20.08 -14.15 -4.90
CA LEU A 304 -18.80 -14.09 -5.64
C LEU A 304 -18.86 -14.93 -6.92
N VAL A 305 -19.53 -16.08 -6.88
CA VAL A 305 -19.72 -16.91 -8.08
C VAL A 305 -20.56 -16.16 -9.11
N GLN A 306 -21.62 -15.47 -8.69
CA GLN A 306 -22.45 -14.68 -9.59
C GLN A 306 -21.67 -13.54 -10.26
N LEU A 307 -20.73 -12.89 -9.53
CA LEU A 307 -19.85 -11.88 -10.12
C LEU A 307 -18.88 -12.43 -11.17
N GLY A 308 -18.49 -13.70 -11.05
CA GLY A 308 -17.61 -14.37 -12.01
C GLY A 308 -18.34 -14.83 -13.30
N VAL A 309 -19.67 -14.89 -13.26
CA VAL A 309 -20.51 -15.29 -14.42
C VAL A 309 -20.97 -14.08 -15.24
N LEU A 310 -20.99 -12.89 -14.67
CA LEU A 310 -21.35 -11.62 -15.33
C LEU A 310 -20.15 -10.99 -16.07
#